data_83b00b4ef077bdbb46a5b6b10332878b
#
_entry.id   83b00b4ef077bdbb46a5b6b10332878b
#
_cell.length_a   1.000
_cell.length_b   1.000
_cell.length_c   1.000
_cell.angle_alpha   90.00
_cell.angle_beta   90.00
_cell.angle_gamma   90.00
#
_symmetry.space_group_name_H-M   'P 1'
#
loop_
_entity.id
_entity.type
_entity.pdbx_description
1 polymer ?
#
loop_
_entity_poly.entity_id
_entity_poly.type
_entity_poly.pdbx_seq_one_letter_code
_entity_poly.pdbx_strand_id
1 'polypeptide(L)'
;MRAIVLDDAELNNLLMLEALRPIAGCRPESFTRPADALACAAAHTDEIGIVLTDYEMPGMDGLAVIRGLRALPGFAHVPIVMVTSFDQRALRRAALEAGATDFVNKPVDPVEIRARVTNLLALRRAHKAEAAQSARLAEEVAAAVALVEAREREIVTVLMRAAEHRDTDTGDHVARVANYTVLIAEALGLPPDQCRLISLASTMHDVGKIAIPDAILLKPGPLSTEERREMERHAERGARILANSSSDVVRLAAEIAVSHHERWDGTGYPNGLAGPAIPLAGRIVAVADVFDALTSDRPYKRAWTLEAAHAFLLRESGAHFDPAVVEAFLSRWDAVAALVGQAASRAA
;
A
#
# COMPACT_ATOMS: atom_id res chain seq x y z
N MET A 1 -29.88 -0.10 -19.37
CA MET A 1 -30.16 0.50 -18.07
C MET A 1 -31.64 0.41 -17.81
N ARG A 2 -32.04 0.10 -16.56
CA ARG A 2 -33.46 0.13 -16.14
C ARG A 2 -33.89 1.56 -15.85
N ALA A 3 -35.14 1.90 -16.24
CA ALA A 3 -35.79 3.15 -15.85
C ALA A 3 -36.98 2.81 -14.96
N ILE A 4 -36.95 3.23 -13.72
CA ILE A 4 -38.07 3.07 -12.79
C ILE A 4 -39.06 4.21 -13.06
N VAL A 5 -40.32 3.84 -13.26
CA VAL A 5 -41.46 4.77 -13.36
C VAL A 5 -42.42 4.49 -12.19
N LEU A 6 -42.68 5.49 -11.38
CA LEU A 6 -43.52 5.36 -10.18
C LEU A 6 -44.61 6.41 -10.20
N ASP A 7 -45.87 5.96 -10.33
CA ASP A 7 -47.08 6.75 -10.26
C ASP A 7 -48.18 5.81 -9.72
N ASP A 8 -49.05 6.27 -8.80
CA ASP A 8 -50.10 5.43 -8.22
C ASP A 8 -51.25 5.14 -9.21
N ALA A 9 -51.34 5.92 -10.28
CA ALA A 9 -52.29 5.71 -11.38
C ALA A 9 -51.67 4.84 -12.50
N GLU A 10 -52.21 3.65 -12.72
CA GLU A 10 -51.73 2.73 -13.79
C GLU A 10 -51.72 3.37 -15.18
N LEU A 11 -52.70 4.24 -15.47
CA LEU A 11 -52.78 4.93 -16.77
C LEU A 11 -51.56 5.85 -17.00
N ASN A 12 -51.13 6.59 -15.97
CA ASN A 12 -49.96 7.45 -16.06
C ASN A 12 -48.67 6.62 -16.29
N ASN A 13 -48.58 5.50 -15.59
CA ASN A 13 -47.49 4.52 -15.79
C ASN A 13 -47.45 4.02 -17.23
N LEU A 14 -48.58 3.61 -17.79
CA LEU A 14 -48.65 3.13 -19.18
C LEU A 14 -48.22 4.20 -20.20
N LEU A 15 -48.71 5.44 -20.07
CA LEU A 15 -48.33 6.56 -20.92
C LEU A 15 -46.81 6.85 -20.85
N MET A 16 -46.25 6.79 -19.64
CA MET A 16 -44.83 6.99 -19.43
C MET A 16 -43.99 5.85 -20.04
N LEU A 17 -44.39 4.59 -19.85
CA LEU A 17 -43.73 3.44 -20.46
C LEU A 17 -43.71 3.55 -21.98
N GLU A 18 -44.85 3.92 -22.62
CA GLU A 18 -44.89 4.14 -24.08
C GLU A 18 -43.97 5.27 -24.53
N ALA A 19 -43.91 6.38 -23.77
CA ALA A 19 -43.04 7.51 -24.09
C ALA A 19 -41.54 7.11 -24.01
N LEU A 20 -41.15 6.23 -23.09
CA LEU A 20 -39.77 5.81 -22.86
C LEU A 20 -39.32 4.60 -23.70
N ARG A 21 -40.25 3.77 -24.18
CA ARG A 21 -39.97 2.55 -24.96
C ARG A 21 -39.06 2.79 -26.18
N PRO A 22 -39.17 3.88 -26.94
CA PRO A 22 -38.30 4.14 -28.09
C PRO A 22 -36.84 4.52 -27.75
N ILE A 23 -36.53 4.73 -26.45
CA ILE A 23 -35.18 5.14 -26.04
C ILE A 23 -34.24 3.95 -26.09
N ALA A 24 -33.23 3.98 -26.94
CA ALA A 24 -32.28 2.90 -27.11
C ALA A 24 -31.52 2.56 -25.81
N GLY A 25 -31.59 1.28 -25.43
CA GLY A 25 -30.93 0.78 -24.22
C GLY A 25 -31.59 1.22 -22.89
N CYS A 26 -32.81 1.78 -22.95
CA CYS A 26 -33.68 2.01 -21.80
C CYS A 26 -34.65 0.83 -21.67
N ARG A 27 -34.80 0.30 -20.45
CA ARG A 27 -35.79 -0.74 -20.09
C ARG A 27 -36.70 -0.15 -19.02
N PRO A 28 -37.81 0.47 -19.40
CA PRO A 28 -38.73 1.08 -18.44
C PRO A 28 -39.55 -0.01 -17.72
N GLU A 29 -39.68 0.14 -16.41
CA GLU A 29 -40.46 -0.71 -15.51
C GLU A 29 -41.28 0.17 -14.58
N SER A 30 -42.55 -0.12 -14.44
CA SER A 30 -43.48 0.73 -13.67
C SER A 30 -43.91 0.11 -12.35
N PHE A 31 -44.13 0.96 -11.39
CA PHE A 31 -44.60 0.63 -10.05
C PHE A 31 -45.75 1.54 -9.64
N THR A 32 -46.70 0.99 -8.94
CA THR A 32 -47.83 1.79 -8.35
C THR A 32 -47.64 2.02 -6.86
N ARG A 33 -46.69 1.36 -6.22
CA ARG A 33 -46.39 1.49 -4.79
C ARG A 33 -44.92 1.92 -4.57
N PRO A 34 -44.71 2.99 -3.78
CA PRO A 34 -43.34 3.47 -3.49
C PRO A 34 -42.41 2.42 -2.90
N ALA A 35 -42.95 1.54 -2.01
CA ALA A 35 -42.13 0.51 -1.38
C ALA A 35 -41.54 -0.49 -2.38
N ASP A 36 -42.31 -0.88 -3.41
CA ASP A 36 -41.86 -1.83 -4.43
C ASP A 36 -40.80 -1.20 -5.34
N ALA A 37 -40.96 0.08 -5.69
CA ALA A 37 -39.95 0.82 -6.46
C ALA A 37 -38.62 0.98 -5.70
N LEU A 38 -38.70 1.29 -4.39
CA LEU A 38 -37.51 1.37 -3.52
C LEU A 38 -36.83 0.02 -3.36
N ALA A 39 -37.61 -1.06 -3.19
CA ALA A 39 -37.05 -2.42 -3.12
C ALA A 39 -36.36 -2.84 -4.41
N CYS A 40 -36.99 -2.54 -5.56
CA CYS A 40 -36.37 -2.77 -6.88
C CYS A 40 -35.06 -1.95 -7.05
N ALA A 41 -35.09 -0.68 -6.65
CA ALA A 41 -33.91 0.20 -6.71
C ALA A 41 -32.77 -0.34 -5.85
N ALA A 42 -33.04 -0.80 -4.64
CA ALA A 42 -32.04 -1.37 -3.74
C ALA A 42 -31.44 -2.69 -4.27
N ALA A 43 -32.27 -3.56 -4.87
CA ALA A 43 -31.85 -4.85 -5.40
C ALA A 43 -31.03 -4.72 -6.70
N HIS A 44 -31.20 -3.64 -7.47
CA HIS A 44 -30.61 -3.50 -8.81
C HIS A 44 -29.89 -2.17 -9.00
N THR A 45 -29.26 -1.65 -7.96
CA THR A 45 -28.61 -0.32 -7.93
C THR A 45 -27.72 -0.06 -9.16
N ASP A 46 -26.94 -1.03 -9.57
CA ASP A 46 -26.03 -0.89 -10.71
C ASP A 46 -26.70 -0.88 -12.06
N GLU A 47 -27.91 -1.41 -12.16
CA GLU A 47 -28.66 -1.45 -13.41
C GLU A 47 -29.55 -0.21 -13.61
N ILE A 48 -29.90 0.49 -12.53
CA ILE A 48 -30.76 1.66 -12.59
C ILE A 48 -30.07 2.81 -13.30
N GLY A 49 -30.68 3.27 -14.37
CA GLY A 49 -30.23 4.42 -15.17
C GLY A 49 -30.89 5.72 -14.78
N ILE A 50 -32.19 5.66 -14.43
CA ILE A 50 -33.02 6.82 -14.11
C ILE A 50 -34.24 6.38 -13.30
N VAL A 51 -34.77 7.26 -12.45
CA VAL A 51 -36.05 7.11 -11.76
C VAL A 51 -36.94 8.31 -12.11
N LEU A 52 -38.19 8.03 -12.49
CA LEU A 52 -39.24 9.01 -12.63
C LEU A 52 -40.29 8.72 -11.54
N THR A 53 -40.62 9.68 -10.69
CA THR A 53 -41.57 9.51 -9.61
C THR A 53 -42.59 10.60 -9.63
N ASP A 54 -43.86 10.21 -9.46
CA ASP A 54 -44.91 11.19 -9.16
C ASP A 54 -44.67 11.81 -7.81
N TYR A 55 -45.18 13.00 -7.61
CA TYR A 55 -45.19 13.68 -6.32
C TYR A 55 -46.32 13.19 -5.40
N GLU A 56 -47.55 13.13 -5.93
CA GLU A 56 -48.73 12.78 -5.16
C GLU A 56 -49.03 11.29 -5.21
N MET A 57 -48.70 10.58 -4.14
CA MET A 57 -48.97 9.15 -4.02
C MET A 57 -49.48 8.81 -2.60
N PRO A 58 -50.40 7.87 -2.47
CA PRO A 58 -50.89 7.43 -1.17
C PRO A 58 -49.77 6.85 -0.27
N GLY A 59 -49.73 7.30 0.97
CA GLY A 59 -48.83 6.78 2.00
C GLY A 59 -47.40 7.31 1.99
N MET A 60 -46.83 7.60 0.81
CA MET A 60 -45.47 8.16 0.68
C MET A 60 -45.40 9.09 -0.53
N ASP A 61 -45.09 10.36 -0.29
CA ASP A 61 -44.93 11.34 -1.36
C ASP A 61 -43.60 11.17 -2.15
N GLY A 62 -43.54 11.82 -3.32
CA GLY A 62 -42.33 11.75 -4.17
C GLY A 62 -41.08 12.30 -3.51
N LEU A 63 -41.17 13.27 -2.59
CA LEU A 63 -39.99 13.78 -1.86
C LEU A 63 -39.42 12.74 -0.90
N ALA A 64 -40.31 11.97 -0.23
CA ALA A 64 -39.88 10.87 0.65
C ALA A 64 -39.23 9.75 -0.18
N VAL A 65 -39.78 9.44 -1.36
CA VAL A 65 -39.16 8.48 -2.31
C VAL A 65 -37.76 8.95 -2.74
N ILE A 66 -37.60 10.21 -3.14
CA ILE A 66 -36.31 10.77 -3.54
C ILE A 66 -35.29 10.66 -2.40
N ARG A 67 -35.65 11.04 -1.17
CA ARG A 67 -34.78 10.90 -0.01
C ARG A 67 -34.42 9.42 0.26
N GLY A 68 -35.36 8.51 0.15
CA GLY A 68 -35.16 7.08 0.29
C GLY A 68 -34.15 6.54 -0.76
N LEU A 69 -34.32 6.94 -2.00
CA LEU A 69 -33.39 6.58 -3.09
C LEU A 69 -31.99 7.15 -2.85
N ARG A 70 -31.86 8.42 -2.44
CA ARG A 70 -30.56 9.05 -2.16
C ARG A 70 -29.80 8.43 -0.99
N ALA A 71 -30.52 7.80 -0.06
CA ALA A 71 -29.91 7.04 1.03
C ALA A 71 -29.34 5.67 0.59
N LEU A 72 -29.71 5.17 -0.59
CA LEU A 72 -29.18 3.91 -1.11
C LEU A 72 -27.73 4.07 -1.59
N PRO A 73 -26.83 3.13 -1.26
CA PRO A 73 -25.48 3.10 -1.81
C PRO A 73 -25.52 3.07 -3.36
N GLY A 74 -24.69 3.88 -4.02
CA GLY A 74 -24.62 3.95 -5.48
C GLY A 74 -25.66 4.84 -6.16
N PHE A 75 -26.63 5.40 -5.43
CA PHE A 75 -27.66 6.29 -5.99
C PHE A 75 -27.28 7.77 -6.06
N ALA A 76 -26.11 8.17 -5.57
CA ALA A 76 -25.68 9.57 -5.56
C ALA A 76 -25.77 10.26 -6.93
N HIS A 77 -25.45 9.52 -8.01
CA HIS A 77 -25.45 10.03 -9.38
C HIS A 77 -26.52 9.42 -10.28
N VAL A 78 -27.51 8.69 -9.72
CA VAL A 78 -28.67 8.23 -10.52
C VAL A 78 -29.60 9.41 -10.73
N PRO A 79 -29.94 9.78 -11.98
CA PRO A 79 -30.93 10.81 -12.23
C PRO A 79 -32.29 10.44 -11.65
N ILE A 80 -32.91 11.39 -10.94
CA ILE A 80 -34.26 11.26 -10.41
C ILE A 80 -35.07 12.44 -10.90
N VAL A 81 -36.14 12.17 -11.65
CA VAL A 81 -37.05 13.16 -12.21
C VAL A 81 -38.36 13.09 -11.45
N MET A 82 -38.76 14.21 -10.85
CA MET A 82 -40.09 14.31 -10.22
C MET A 82 -41.12 14.77 -11.24
N VAL A 83 -42.24 14.07 -11.34
CA VAL A 83 -43.39 14.41 -12.18
C VAL A 83 -44.49 14.98 -11.26
N THR A 84 -45.09 16.10 -11.60
CA THR A 84 -46.05 16.76 -10.73
C THR A 84 -47.06 17.62 -11.48
N SER A 85 -48.26 17.71 -10.96
CA SER A 85 -49.33 18.64 -11.42
C SER A 85 -49.15 20.07 -10.87
N PHE A 86 -48.31 20.25 -9.87
CA PHE A 86 -48.14 21.55 -9.21
C PHE A 86 -46.97 22.34 -9.74
N ASP A 87 -47.29 23.55 -10.24
CA ASP A 87 -46.27 24.52 -10.67
C ASP A 87 -45.92 25.51 -9.53
N GLN A 88 -45.69 25.02 -8.33
CA GLN A 88 -45.31 25.83 -7.17
C GLN A 88 -43.78 25.89 -7.04
N ARG A 89 -43.21 27.10 -7.00
CA ARG A 89 -41.77 27.31 -6.76
C ARG A 89 -41.27 26.63 -5.49
N ALA A 90 -42.05 26.59 -4.43
CA ALA A 90 -41.72 25.94 -3.17
C ALA A 90 -41.52 24.43 -3.33
N LEU A 91 -42.38 23.74 -4.09
CA LEU A 91 -42.28 22.31 -4.34
C LEU A 91 -41.05 21.95 -5.19
N ARG A 92 -40.77 22.74 -6.23
CA ARG A 92 -39.58 22.58 -7.07
C ARG A 92 -38.31 22.69 -6.23
N ARG A 93 -38.24 23.70 -5.35
CA ARG A 93 -37.10 23.89 -4.45
C ARG A 93 -36.94 22.69 -3.50
N ALA A 94 -38.05 22.26 -2.88
CA ALA A 94 -38.05 21.10 -1.99
C ALA A 94 -37.60 19.80 -2.69
N ALA A 95 -37.98 19.61 -3.96
CA ALA A 95 -37.56 18.45 -4.76
C ALA A 95 -36.03 18.48 -5.03
N LEU A 96 -35.47 19.63 -5.42
CA LEU A 96 -34.03 19.79 -5.64
C LEU A 96 -33.26 19.62 -4.32
N GLU A 97 -33.73 20.17 -3.21
CA GLU A 97 -33.15 20.00 -1.88
C GLU A 97 -33.23 18.53 -1.42
N ALA A 98 -34.27 17.79 -1.81
CA ALA A 98 -34.39 16.35 -1.55
C ALA A 98 -33.45 15.50 -2.44
N GLY A 99 -32.88 16.10 -3.49
CA GLY A 99 -31.94 15.45 -4.40
C GLY A 99 -32.52 15.03 -5.75
N ALA A 100 -33.68 15.59 -6.18
CA ALA A 100 -34.14 15.44 -7.56
C ALA A 100 -33.13 16.05 -8.53
N THR A 101 -32.96 15.43 -9.69
CA THR A 101 -32.09 15.94 -10.77
C THR A 101 -32.87 16.90 -11.68
N ASP A 102 -34.16 16.62 -11.89
CA ASP A 102 -35.02 17.41 -12.74
C ASP A 102 -36.49 17.24 -12.31
N PHE A 103 -37.38 18.03 -12.87
CA PHE A 103 -38.84 17.92 -12.67
C PHE A 103 -39.57 18.15 -13.98
N VAL A 104 -40.76 17.54 -14.11
CA VAL A 104 -41.65 17.66 -15.30
C VAL A 104 -43.06 17.88 -14.82
N ASN A 105 -43.76 18.81 -15.48
CA ASN A 105 -45.15 19.11 -15.16
C ASN A 105 -46.10 18.18 -15.91
N LYS A 106 -47.18 17.76 -15.24
CA LYS A 106 -48.34 17.11 -15.89
C LYS A 106 -49.25 18.17 -16.54
N PRO A 107 -49.84 17.90 -17.72
CA PRO A 107 -49.72 16.69 -18.52
C PRO A 107 -48.34 16.55 -19.18
N VAL A 108 -47.79 15.35 -19.14
CA VAL A 108 -46.42 15.07 -19.65
C VAL A 108 -46.45 15.03 -21.19
N ASP A 109 -45.65 15.89 -21.84
CA ASP A 109 -45.41 15.79 -23.27
C ASP A 109 -44.45 14.63 -23.57
N PRO A 110 -44.87 13.61 -24.36
CA PRO A 110 -44.02 12.47 -24.72
C PRO A 110 -42.72 12.83 -25.43
N VAL A 111 -42.69 13.95 -26.17
CA VAL A 111 -41.49 14.42 -26.87
C VAL A 111 -40.51 15.02 -25.85
N GLU A 112 -41.00 15.86 -24.96
CA GLU A 112 -40.22 16.52 -23.93
C GLU A 112 -39.58 15.48 -22.97
N ILE A 113 -40.39 14.59 -22.42
CA ILE A 113 -39.89 13.60 -21.46
C ILE A 113 -38.85 12.64 -22.09
N ARG A 114 -39.06 12.25 -23.34
CA ARG A 114 -38.12 11.42 -24.08
C ARG A 114 -36.77 12.12 -24.26
N ALA A 115 -36.76 13.39 -24.65
CA ALA A 115 -35.54 14.17 -24.81
C ALA A 115 -34.78 14.29 -23.47
N ARG A 116 -35.48 14.63 -22.38
CA ARG A 116 -34.89 14.75 -21.02
C ARG A 116 -34.30 13.44 -20.53
N VAL A 117 -35.07 12.36 -20.62
CA VAL A 117 -34.61 11.03 -20.19
C VAL A 117 -33.41 10.54 -21.02
N THR A 118 -33.45 10.79 -22.34
CA THR A 118 -32.30 10.47 -23.21
C THR A 118 -31.03 11.19 -22.79
N ASN A 119 -31.10 12.48 -22.50
CA ASN A 119 -29.96 13.28 -22.05
C ASN A 119 -29.46 12.82 -20.68
N LEU A 120 -30.37 12.57 -19.71
CA LEU A 120 -30.02 12.11 -18.38
C LEU A 120 -29.39 10.71 -18.39
N LEU A 121 -29.91 9.82 -19.24
CA LEU A 121 -29.29 8.48 -19.42
C LEU A 121 -27.91 8.56 -20.09
N ALA A 122 -27.72 9.48 -21.05
CA ALA A 122 -26.41 9.70 -21.65
C ALA A 122 -25.39 10.21 -20.60
N LEU A 123 -25.79 11.18 -19.76
CA LEU A 123 -24.97 11.69 -18.67
C LEU A 123 -24.62 10.57 -17.69
N ARG A 124 -25.62 9.74 -17.28
CA ARG A 124 -25.39 8.59 -16.38
C ARG A 124 -24.42 7.58 -16.96
N ARG A 125 -24.50 7.30 -18.28
CA ARG A 125 -23.55 6.42 -18.98
C ARG A 125 -22.14 6.99 -18.95
N ALA A 126 -21.99 8.29 -19.22
CA ALA A 126 -20.69 8.97 -19.19
C ALA A 126 -20.05 8.91 -17.79
N HIS A 127 -20.79 9.21 -16.74
CA HIS A 127 -20.30 9.10 -15.36
C HIS A 127 -19.88 7.66 -14.99
N LYS A 128 -20.66 6.66 -15.42
CA LYS A 128 -20.27 5.24 -15.18
C LYS A 128 -19.00 4.84 -15.92
N ALA A 129 -18.85 5.29 -17.16
CA ALA A 129 -17.67 5.04 -17.95
C ALA A 129 -16.43 5.71 -17.35
N GLU A 130 -16.57 6.96 -16.91
CA GLU A 130 -15.49 7.70 -16.24
C GLU A 130 -15.05 7.04 -14.95
N ALA A 131 -16.01 6.63 -14.09
CA ALA A 131 -15.70 5.93 -12.85
C ALA A 131 -14.99 4.59 -13.09
N ALA A 132 -15.44 3.81 -14.08
CA ALA A 132 -14.80 2.56 -14.47
C ALA A 132 -13.38 2.77 -15.02
N GLN A 133 -13.19 3.81 -15.83
CA GLN A 133 -11.87 4.16 -16.36
C GLN A 133 -10.92 4.61 -15.26
N SER A 134 -11.40 5.43 -14.31
CA SER A 134 -10.60 5.89 -13.17
C SER A 134 -10.14 4.72 -12.29
N ALA A 135 -11.05 3.77 -11.99
CA ALA A 135 -10.71 2.57 -11.23
C ALA A 135 -9.66 1.72 -11.96
N ARG A 136 -9.83 1.50 -13.26
CA ARG A 136 -8.85 0.77 -14.08
C ARG A 136 -7.48 1.44 -14.11
N LEU A 137 -7.43 2.76 -14.29
CA LEU A 137 -6.16 3.52 -14.29
C LEU A 137 -5.47 3.43 -12.93
N ALA A 138 -6.23 3.48 -11.82
CA ALA A 138 -5.68 3.31 -10.48
C ALA A 138 -5.03 1.93 -10.30
N GLU A 139 -5.65 0.86 -10.80
CA GLU A 139 -5.08 -0.50 -10.80
C GLU A 139 -3.81 -0.60 -11.65
N GLU A 140 -3.84 -0.03 -12.87
CA GLU A 140 -2.68 -0.02 -13.77
C GLU A 140 -1.49 0.74 -13.15
N VAL A 141 -1.74 1.89 -12.52
CA VAL A 141 -0.71 2.67 -11.80
C VAL A 141 -0.14 1.88 -10.63
N ALA A 142 -0.99 1.26 -9.80
CA ALA A 142 -0.55 0.45 -8.66
C ALA A 142 0.33 -0.74 -9.12
N ALA A 143 -0.07 -1.42 -10.20
CA ALA A 143 0.72 -2.52 -10.76
C ALA A 143 2.06 -2.04 -11.32
N ALA A 144 2.09 -0.89 -12.01
CA ALA A 144 3.33 -0.31 -12.55
C ALA A 144 4.29 0.10 -11.44
N VAL A 145 3.80 0.73 -10.37
CA VAL A 145 4.62 1.09 -9.19
C VAL A 145 5.22 -0.16 -8.55
N ALA A 146 4.40 -1.18 -8.29
CA ALA A 146 4.88 -2.44 -7.70
C ALA A 146 5.97 -3.11 -8.57
N LEU A 147 5.84 -3.05 -9.90
CA LEU A 147 6.85 -3.59 -10.82
C LEU A 147 8.16 -2.79 -10.76
N VAL A 148 8.09 -1.46 -10.69
CA VAL A 148 9.29 -0.61 -10.57
C VAL A 148 10.02 -0.90 -9.27
N GLU A 149 9.30 -0.95 -8.14
CA GLU A 149 9.88 -1.29 -6.84
C GLU A 149 10.52 -2.68 -6.80
N ALA A 150 9.89 -3.67 -7.44
CA ALA A 150 10.46 -5.02 -7.55
C ALA A 150 11.77 -5.04 -8.35
N ARG A 151 11.82 -4.32 -9.47
CA ARG A 151 13.03 -4.20 -10.31
C ARG A 151 14.14 -3.42 -9.61
N GLU A 152 13.80 -2.34 -8.91
CA GLU A 152 14.77 -1.57 -8.13
C GLU A 152 15.43 -2.47 -7.07
N ARG A 153 14.63 -3.26 -6.35
CA ARG A 153 15.12 -4.24 -5.36
C ARG A 153 16.03 -5.29 -5.99
N GLU A 154 15.63 -5.82 -7.14
CA GLU A 154 16.43 -6.81 -7.87
C GLU A 154 17.79 -6.23 -8.28
N ILE A 155 17.81 -5.03 -8.88
CA ILE A 155 19.04 -4.35 -9.31
C ILE A 155 19.98 -4.12 -8.12
N VAL A 156 19.46 -3.57 -7.00
CA VAL A 156 20.25 -3.33 -5.79
C VAL A 156 20.85 -4.65 -5.30
N THR A 157 20.03 -5.70 -5.21
CA THR A 157 20.50 -7.03 -4.74
C THR A 157 21.60 -7.60 -5.64
N VAL A 158 21.43 -7.51 -6.97
CA VAL A 158 22.45 -8.02 -7.93
C VAL A 158 23.75 -7.22 -7.82
N LEU A 159 23.67 -5.89 -7.73
CA LEU A 159 24.85 -5.04 -7.59
C LEU A 159 25.57 -5.29 -6.28
N MET A 160 24.86 -5.49 -5.18
CA MET A 160 25.47 -5.79 -3.88
C MET A 160 26.12 -7.16 -3.87
N ARG A 161 25.49 -8.19 -4.45
CA ARG A 161 26.12 -9.50 -4.64
C ARG A 161 27.42 -9.41 -5.46
N ALA A 162 27.44 -8.57 -6.51
CA ALA A 162 28.63 -8.35 -7.32
C ALA A 162 29.75 -7.64 -6.51
N ALA A 163 29.38 -6.69 -5.64
CA ALA A 163 30.34 -6.02 -4.76
C ALA A 163 30.92 -6.98 -3.70
N GLU A 164 30.09 -7.84 -3.12
CA GLU A 164 30.51 -8.85 -2.13
C GLU A 164 31.33 -9.99 -2.73
N HIS A 165 31.17 -10.28 -4.03
CA HIS A 165 31.98 -11.33 -4.68
C HIS A 165 33.49 -11.07 -4.64
N ARG A 166 33.89 -9.85 -4.26
CA ARG A 166 35.29 -9.51 -3.95
C ARG A 166 35.71 -9.90 -2.52
N ASP A 167 34.76 -10.05 -1.61
CA ASP A 167 35.00 -10.50 -0.25
C ASP A 167 34.81 -12.03 -0.15
N THR A 168 35.31 -12.64 0.88
CA THR A 168 35.16 -14.08 1.14
C THR A 168 33.74 -14.45 1.63
N ASP A 169 32.88 -13.46 1.86
CA ASP A 169 31.50 -13.68 2.26
C ASP A 169 30.65 -14.16 1.06
N THR A 170 29.87 -15.20 1.27
CA THR A 170 29.00 -15.76 0.23
C THR A 170 27.83 -14.82 -0.03
N GLY A 171 27.42 -14.63 -1.29
CA GLY A 171 26.33 -13.72 -1.70
C GLY A 171 24.94 -13.98 -1.04
N ASP A 172 24.86 -14.98 -0.16
CA ASP A 172 23.67 -15.24 0.67
C ASP A 172 23.66 -14.42 1.98
N HIS A 173 24.81 -13.86 2.41
CA HIS A 173 24.93 -13.04 3.63
C HIS A 173 23.98 -11.84 3.59
N VAL A 174 24.04 -11.04 2.52
CA VAL A 174 23.19 -9.86 2.33
C VAL A 174 21.69 -10.20 2.49
N ALA A 175 21.26 -11.30 1.87
CA ALA A 175 19.87 -11.73 1.96
C ALA A 175 19.49 -12.16 3.38
N ARG A 176 20.39 -12.84 4.11
CA ARG A 176 20.12 -13.24 5.50
C ARG A 176 20.07 -12.05 6.43
N VAL A 177 21.03 -11.11 6.34
CA VAL A 177 21.00 -9.85 7.13
C VAL A 177 19.72 -9.06 6.87
N ALA A 178 19.30 -8.93 5.61
CA ALA A 178 18.04 -8.26 5.27
C ALA A 178 16.82 -8.94 5.93
N ASN A 179 16.77 -10.27 5.95
CA ASN A 179 15.68 -11.01 6.58
C ASN A 179 15.66 -10.83 8.11
N TYR A 180 16.83 -10.90 8.78
CA TYR A 180 16.91 -10.63 10.22
C TYR A 180 16.50 -9.20 10.55
N THR A 181 16.92 -8.25 9.73
CA THR A 181 16.55 -6.83 9.85
C THR A 181 15.03 -6.63 9.82
N VAL A 182 14.30 -7.33 8.93
CA VAL A 182 12.82 -7.29 8.89
C VAL A 182 12.24 -7.81 10.19
N LEU A 183 12.67 -8.99 10.67
CA LEU A 183 12.16 -9.58 11.90
C LEU A 183 12.33 -8.65 13.10
N ILE A 184 13.48 -7.96 13.19
CA ILE A 184 13.75 -6.99 14.27
C ILE A 184 12.81 -5.77 14.12
N ALA A 185 12.73 -5.20 12.91
CA ALA A 185 11.93 -4.01 12.65
C ALA A 185 10.43 -4.23 12.94
N GLU A 186 9.89 -5.38 12.53
CA GLU A 186 8.52 -5.79 12.85
C GLU A 186 8.30 -5.98 14.36
N ALA A 187 9.24 -6.62 15.07
CA ALA A 187 9.16 -6.82 16.49
C ALA A 187 9.22 -5.51 17.29
N LEU A 188 9.93 -4.51 16.77
CA LEU A 188 9.95 -3.15 17.31
C LEU A 188 8.66 -2.37 17.00
N GLY A 189 7.71 -2.92 16.21
CA GLY A 189 6.45 -2.28 15.86
C GLY A 189 6.58 -1.19 14.79
N LEU A 190 7.62 -1.23 13.96
CA LEU A 190 7.76 -0.27 12.87
C LEU A 190 6.70 -0.49 11.78
N PRO A 191 6.23 0.58 11.12
CA PRO A 191 5.31 0.46 10.00
C PRO A 191 5.86 -0.43 8.87
N PRO A 192 5.01 -1.18 8.15
CA PRO A 192 5.47 -2.11 7.09
C PRO A 192 6.35 -1.46 6.03
N ASP A 193 6.09 -0.19 5.67
CA ASP A 193 6.89 0.54 4.71
C ASP A 193 8.31 0.81 5.23
N GLN A 194 8.44 1.16 6.52
CA GLN A 194 9.74 1.33 7.16
C GLN A 194 10.50 0.01 7.29
N CYS A 195 9.81 -1.08 7.64
CA CYS A 195 10.44 -2.42 7.68
C CYS A 195 11.04 -2.78 6.31
N ARG A 196 10.28 -2.55 5.23
CA ARG A 196 10.76 -2.79 3.85
C ARG A 196 11.95 -1.90 3.49
N LEU A 197 11.87 -0.62 3.86
CA LEU A 197 12.91 0.36 3.57
C LEU A 197 14.24 -0.01 4.26
N ILE A 198 14.19 -0.32 5.55
CA ILE A 198 15.39 -0.70 6.33
C ILE A 198 15.97 -2.02 5.79
N SER A 199 15.13 -2.99 5.47
CA SER A 199 15.57 -4.26 4.89
C SER A 199 16.34 -4.08 3.58
N LEU A 200 15.81 -3.27 2.65
CA LEU A 200 16.49 -3.01 1.38
C LEU A 200 17.77 -2.19 1.59
N ALA A 201 17.74 -1.19 2.45
CA ALA A 201 18.89 -0.36 2.77
C ALA A 201 20.00 -1.17 3.46
N SER A 202 19.67 -2.16 4.31
CA SER A 202 20.65 -3.01 4.99
C SER A 202 21.51 -3.83 4.03
N THR A 203 21.00 -4.13 2.83
CA THR A 203 21.78 -4.87 1.82
C THR A 203 23.04 -4.13 1.37
N MET A 204 23.10 -2.82 1.59
CA MET A 204 24.20 -1.94 1.17
C MET A 204 25.16 -1.55 2.31
N HIS A 205 25.00 -2.13 3.53
CA HIS A 205 25.80 -1.73 4.70
C HIS A 205 27.31 -1.77 4.46
N ASP A 206 27.74 -2.76 3.73
CA ASP A 206 29.16 -3.08 3.46
C ASP A 206 29.67 -2.60 2.07
N VAL A 207 28.87 -1.82 1.33
CA VAL A 207 29.26 -1.35 -0.03
C VAL A 207 30.63 -0.65 -0.07
N GLY A 208 31.04 -0.04 1.03
CA GLY A 208 32.34 0.62 1.15
C GLY A 208 33.55 -0.30 1.07
N LYS A 209 33.40 -1.61 1.25
CA LYS A 209 34.43 -2.60 1.06
C LYS A 209 35.02 -2.61 -0.38
N ILE A 210 34.23 -2.15 -1.35
CA ILE A 210 34.70 -1.99 -2.74
C ILE A 210 35.90 -1.06 -2.86
N ALA A 211 36.07 -0.12 -1.94
CA ALA A 211 37.17 0.84 -1.89
C ALA A 211 38.35 0.38 -1.00
N ILE A 212 38.27 -0.82 -0.40
CA ILE A 212 39.36 -1.38 0.41
C ILE A 212 40.37 -2.12 -0.53
N PRO A 213 41.67 -1.93 -0.36
CA PRO A 213 42.67 -2.64 -1.14
C PRO A 213 42.59 -4.16 -0.94
N ASP A 214 42.74 -4.95 -2.01
CA ASP A 214 42.71 -6.41 -1.98
C ASP A 214 43.74 -7.03 -1.02
N ALA A 215 44.90 -6.40 -0.89
CA ALA A 215 45.94 -6.84 0.04
C ALA A 215 45.48 -6.82 1.52
N ILE A 216 44.47 -6.03 1.86
CA ILE A 216 43.89 -5.95 3.18
C ILE A 216 42.61 -6.77 3.24
N LEU A 217 41.70 -6.60 2.25
CA LEU A 217 40.40 -7.27 2.20
C LEU A 217 40.57 -8.80 2.15
N LEU A 218 41.46 -9.30 1.35
CA LEU A 218 41.67 -10.74 1.11
C LEU A 218 42.87 -11.32 1.88
N LYS A 219 43.39 -10.61 2.89
CA LYS A 219 44.56 -11.05 3.65
C LYS A 219 44.27 -12.35 4.42
N PRO A 220 45.04 -13.43 4.17
CA PRO A 220 44.93 -14.66 4.93
C PRO A 220 45.61 -14.49 6.31
N GLY A 221 44.83 -14.10 7.32
CA GLY A 221 45.31 -13.96 8.69
C GLY A 221 44.91 -12.66 9.36
N PRO A 222 45.38 -12.41 10.60
CA PRO A 222 45.05 -11.22 11.34
C PRO A 222 45.57 -9.94 10.69
N LEU A 223 44.77 -8.89 10.72
CA LEU A 223 45.14 -7.54 10.28
C LEU A 223 46.07 -6.88 11.33
N SER A 224 47.05 -6.12 10.86
CA SER A 224 47.81 -5.20 11.72
C SER A 224 46.90 -4.06 12.22
N THR A 225 47.38 -3.25 13.14
CA THR A 225 46.64 -2.10 13.64
C THR A 225 46.31 -1.08 12.51
N GLU A 226 47.27 -0.86 11.61
CA GLU A 226 47.11 0.05 10.46
C GLU A 226 46.13 -0.53 9.44
N GLU A 227 46.25 -1.81 9.12
CA GLU A 227 45.37 -2.51 8.19
C GLU A 227 43.93 -2.57 8.76
N ARG A 228 43.79 -2.77 10.07
CA ARG A 228 42.47 -2.71 10.74
C ARG A 228 41.83 -1.33 10.61
N ARG A 229 42.57 -0.27 10.86
CA ARG A 229 42.08 1.10 10.67
C ARG A 229 41.69 1.37 9.21
N GLU A 230 42.44 0.83 8.25
CA GLU A 230 42.07 0.97 6.84
C GLU A 230 40.82 0.17 6.50
N MET A 231 40.63 -1.03 7.06
CA MET A 231 39.43 -1.83 6.94
C MET A 231 38.20 -1.10 7.53
N GLU A 232 38.34 -0.53 8.72
CA GLU A 232 37.26 0.21 9.40
C GLU A 232 36.74 1.41 8.58
N ARG A 233 37.55 1.96 7.67
CA ARG A 233 37.13 3.04 6.76
C ARG A 233 36.08 2.63 5.75
N HIS A 234 35.75 1.32 5.60
CA HIS A 234 34.63 0.94 4.72
C HIS A 234 33.33 1.59 5.14
N ALA A 235 33.09 1.79 6.43
CA ALA A 235 31.89 2.45 6.94
C ALA A 235 31.76 3.90 6.39
N GLU A 236 32.81 4.71 6.51
CA GLU A 236 32.81 6.08 5.96
C GLU A 236 32.79 6.11 4.43
N ARG A 237 33.50 5.17 3.78
CA ARG A 237 33.55 5.09 2.32
C ARG A 237 32.21 4.65 1.75
N GLY A 238 31.51 3.72 2.42
CA GLY A 238 30.15 3.31 2.07
C GLY A 238 29.19 4.49 2.11
N ALA A 239 29.17 5.24 3.20
CA ALA A 239 28.35 6.44 3.30
C ALA A 239 28.68 7.48 2.19
N ARG A 240 29.97 7.66 1.83
CA ARG A 240 30.35 8.56 0.73
C ARG A 240 29.93 8.07 -0.66
N ILE A 241 30.00 6.77 -0.92
CA ILE A 241 29.54 6.17 -2.17
C ILE A 241 28.04 6.40 -2.35
N LEU A 242 27.29 6.28 -1.27
CA LEU A 242 25.82 6.42 -1.26
C LEU A 242 25.35 7.88 -1.08
N ALA A 243 26.25 8.83 -0.85
CA ALA A 243 25.90 10.22 -0.58
C ALA A 243 25.21 10.89 -1.79
N ASN A 244 24.45 11.96 -1.51
CA ASN A 244 23.79 12.81 -2.51
C ASN A 244 22.71 12.12 -3.36
N SER A 245 22.15 11.01 -2.91
CA SER A 245 21.02 10.35 -3.57
C SER A 245 19.68 11.02 -3.18
N SER A 246 18.77 11.11 -4.14
CA SER A 246 17.37 11.50 -3.88
C SER A 246 16.50 10.33 -3.40
N SER A 247 16.99 9.08 -3.51
CA SER A 247 16.29 7.87 -3.07
C SER A 247 16.35 7.74 -1.55
N ASP A 248 15.18 7.53 -0.91
CA ASP A 248 15.09 7.31 0.54
C ASP A 248 15.85 6.06 0.97
N VAL A 249 15.81 4.99 0.15
CA VAL A 249 16.54 3.74 0.39
C VAL A 249 18.05 4.00 0.44
N VAL A 250 18.58 4.74 -0.54
CA VAL A 250 20.02 5.00 -0.63
C VAL A 250 20.50 5.94 0.48
N ARG A 251 19.67 6.93 0.88
CA ARG A 251 19.98 7.79 2.03
C ARG A 251 20.03 7.00 3.33
N LEU A 252 19.05 6.12 3.55
CA LEU A 252 19.05 5.24 4.72
C LEU A 252 20.21 4.24 4.69
N ALA A 253 20.58 3.74 3.52
CA ALA A 253 21.75 2.88 3.37
C ALA A 253 23.06 3.60 3.72
N ALA A 254 23.19 4.88 3.37
CA ALA A 254 24.34 5.69 3.78
C ALA A 254 24.42 5.86 5.29
N GLU A 255 23.26 6.07 5.96
CA GLU A 255 23.16 6.14 7.42
C GLU A 255 23.55 4.80 8.07
N ILE A 256 23.05 3.68 7.52
CA ILE A 256 23.39 2.33 7.99
C ILE A 256 24.90 2.07 7.78
N ALA A 257 25.44 2.34 6.60
CA ALA A 257 26.84 2.10 6.28
C ALA A 257 27.80 2.77 7.27
N VAL A 258 27.50 4.00 7.70
CA VAL A 258 28.35 4.74 8.64
C VAL A 258 28.11 4.38 10.11
N SER A 259 27.04 3.63 10.43
CA SER A 259 26.62 3.45 11.83
C SER A 259 26.47 1.99 12.29
N HIS A 260 26.53 1.00 11.39
CA HIS A 260 26.32 -0.41 11.75
C HIS A 260 27.46 -1.03 12.58
N HIS A 261 28.60 -0.37 12.65
CA HIS A 261 29.73 -0.75 13.51
C HIS A 261 29.88 0.14 14.74
N GLU A 262 28.96 1.08 14.95
CA GLU A 262 28.88 1.79 16.22
C GLU A 262 28.41 0.83 17.31
N ARG A 263 28.90 1.04 18.54
CA ARG A 263 28.57 0.21 19.69
C ARG A 263 27.76 1.02 20.69
N TRP A 264 26.80 0.39 21.31
CA TRP A 264 25.93 1.03 22.28
C TRP A 264 26.68 1.76 23.41
N ASP A 265 27.84 1.22 23.83
CA ASP A 265 28.73 1.79 24.84
C ASP A 265 29.64 2.93 24.33
N GLY A 266 29.57 3.30 23.03
CA GLY A 266 30.37 4.35 22.41
C GLY A 266 31.81 3.95 22.04
N THR A 267 32.14 2.69 22.15
CA THR A 267 33.51 2.18 21.78
C THR A 267 33.60 1.72 20.33
N GLY A 268 32.53 1.95 19.53
CA GLY A 268 32.46 1.61 18.12
C GLY A 268 33.18 2.59 17.20
N TYR A 269 32.99 2.42 15.90
CA TYR A 269 33.56 3.27 14.85
C TYR A 269 32.53 3.54 13.74
N PRO A 270 32.69 4.58 12.91
CA PRO A 270 33.84 5.52 12.86
C PRO A 270 33.69 6.74 13.79
N ASN A 271 32.49 7.03 14.29
CA ASN A 271 32.21 8.29 15.01
C ASN A 271 32.21 8.14 16.53
N GLY A 272 32.17 6.90 17.08
CA GLY A 272 32.10 6.64 18.52
C GLY A 272 30.74 7.09 19.09
N LEU A 273 29.67 6.97 18.34
CA LEU A 273 28.31 7.27 18.80
C LEU A 273 27.90 6.30 19.91
N ALA A 274 27.18 6.79 20.92
CA ALA A 274 26.72 5.97 22.03
C ALA A 274 25.20 6.01 22.20
N GLY A 275 24.61 4.90 22.63
CA GLY A 275 23.21 4.81 22.97
C GLY A 275 22.28 5.25 21.85
N PRO A 276 21.24 6.07 22.15
CA PRO A 276 20.26 6.54 21.16
C PRO A 276 20.83 7.51 20.12
N ALA A 277 22.08 8.02 20.30
CA ALA A 277 22.73 8.82 19.26
C ALA A 277 23.07 7.99 18.02
N ILE A 278 23.16 6.66 18.14
CA ILE A 278 23.29 5.76 17.02
C ILE A 278 21.93 5.67 16.31
N PRO A 279 21.84 5.88 14.99
CA PRO A 279 20.61 5.74 14.24
C PRO A 279 19.96 4.36 14.44
N LEU A 280 18.63 4.30 14.56
CA LEU A 280 17.93 3.04 14.83
C LEU A 280 18.24 1.97 13.78
N ALA A 281 18.28 2.35 12.50
CA ALA A 281 18.60 1.44 11.41
C ALA A 281 20.00 0.83 11.57
N GLY A 282 20.99 1.62 11.98
CA GLY A 282 22.34 1.13 12.28
C GLY A 282 22.34 0.14 13.45
N ARG A 283 21.62 0.44 14.55
CA ARG A 283 21.48 -0.48 15.70
C ARG A 283 20.84 -1.81 15.32
N ILE A 284 19.82 -1.79 14.46
CA ILE A 284 19.15 -2.99 13.96
C ILE A 284 20.11 -3.83 13.11
N VAL A 285 20.81 -3.20 12.16
CA VAL A 285 21.73 -3.90 11.26
C VAL A 285 22.94 -4.45 12.01
N ALA A 286 23.45 -3.75 13.03
CA ALA A 286 24.53 -4.24 13.88
C ALA A 286 24.23 -5.59 14.51
N VAL A 287 23.00 -5.79 15.05
CA VAL A 287 22.57 -7.08 15.61
C VAL A 287 22.47 -8.15 14.51
N ALA A 288 21.83 -7.82 13.40
CA ALA A 288 21.59 -8.74 12.28
C ALA A 288 22.91 -9.21 11.64
N ASP A 289 23.84 -8.29 11.37
CA ASP A 289 25.14 -8.59 10.78
C ASP A 289 26.03 -9.45 11.69
N VAL A 290 26.18 -9.06 12.95
CA VAL A 290 26.96 -9.84 13.91
C VAL A 290 26.37 -11.22 14.12
N PHE A 291 25.03 -11.34 14.22
CA PHE A 291 24.39 -12.65 14.34
C PHE A 291 24.69 -13.53 13.11
N ASP A 292 24.55 -12.97 11.90
CA ASP A 292 24.90 -13.72 10.67
C ASP A 292 26.38 -14.15 10.67
N ALA A 293 27.28 -13.25 11.03
CA ALA A 293 28.71 -13.54 11.12
C ALA A 293 29.06 -14.60 12.16
N LEU A 294 28.26 -14.75 13.22
CA LEU A 294 28.42 -15.82 14.22
C LEU A 294 27.91 -17.17 13.73
N THR A 295 26.77 -17.18 13.03
CA THR A 295 26.05 -18.40 12.66
C THR A 295 26.31 -18.90 11.25
N SER A 296 27.18 -18.23 10.49
CA SER A 296 27.64 -18.66 9.15
C SER A 296 29.06 -19.21 9.18
N ASP A 297 29.30 -20.27 8.38
CA ASP A 297 30.65 -20.79 8.17
C ASP A 297 31.48 -19.78 7.33
N ARG A 298 32.70 -19.53 7.78
CA ARG A 298 33.68 -18.70 7.08
C ARG A 298 34.96 -19.51 6.87
N PRO A 299 35.82 -19.21 5.87
CA PRO A 299 37.01 -20.00 5.56
C PRO A 299 37.93 -20.30 6.76
N TYR A 300 37.89 -19.43 7.77
CA TYR A 300 38.75 -19.51 8.96
C TYR A 300 37.98 -19.71 10.27
N LYS A 301 36.62 -19.86 10.23
CA LYS A 301 35.78 -19.96 11.44
C LYS A 301 34.54 -20.80 11.17
N ARG A 302 34.34 -21.85 11.95
CA ARG A 302 33.08 -22.61 11.93
C ARG A 302 31.95 -21.79 12.55
N ALA A 303 30.74 -21.99 12.03
CA ALA A 303 29.53 -21.41 12.59
C ALA A 303 29.36 -21.80 14.07
N TRP A 304 28.91 -20.87 14.86
CA TRP A 304 28.49 -21.14 16.25
C TRP A 304 27.13 -21.83 16.23
N THR A 305 26.83 -22.54 17.34
CA THR A 305 25.47 -23.03 17.56
C THR A 305 24.53 -21.87 17.82
N LEU A 306 23.24 -22.06 17.55
CA LEU A 306 22.24 -21.05 17.81
C LEU A 306 22.20 -20.64 19.30
N GLU A 307 22.38 -21.60 20.21
CA GLU A 307 22.42 -21.36 21.66
C GLU A 307 23.62 -20.48 22.06
N ALA A 308 24.79 -20.69 21.42
CA ALA A 308 25.97 -19.90 21.71
C ALA A 308 25.80 -18.46 21.18
N ALA A 309 25.22 -18.31 19.99
CA ALA A 309 24.91 -17.00 19.41
C ALA A 309 23.86 -16.23 20.23
N HIS A 310 22.81 -16.91 20.69
CA HIS A 310 21.79 -16.35 21.59
C HIS A 310 22.42 -15.84 22.90
N ALA A 311 23.24 -16.68 23.57
CA ALA A 311 23.92 -16.30 24.80
C ALA A 311 24.89 -15.13 24.61
N PHE A 312 25.54 -15.02 23.44
CA PHE A 312 26.39 -13.89 23.09
C PHE A 312 25.58 -12.59 22.97
N LEU A 313 24.47 -12.59 22.25
CA LEU A 313 23.64 -11.40 22.09
C LEU A 313 23.12 -10.88 23.43
N LEU A 314 22.67 -11.78 24.32
CA LEU A 314 22.25 -11.41 25.67
C LEU A 314 23.38 -10.78 26.48
N ARG A 315 24.59 -11.37 26.44
CA ARG A 315 25.75 -10.87 27.19
C ARG A 315 26.20 -9.49 26.69
N GLU A 316 26.15 -9.25 25.39
CA GLU A 316 26.58 -7.99 24.76
C GLU A 316 25.48 -6.91 24.73
N SER A 317 24.29 -7.22 25.22
CA SER A 317 23.19 -6.27 25.38
C SER A 317 23.57 -5.14 26.36
N GLY A 318 23.43 -3.90 25.94
CA GLY A 318 23.84 -2.71 26.70
C GLY A 318 25.33 -2.35 26.59
N ALA A 319 26.15 -3.20 25.96
CA ALA A 319 27.54 -2.91 25.65
C ALA A 319 27.74 -2.76 24.13
N HIS A 320 27.68 -3.86 23.40
CA HIS A 320 27.75 -3.81 21.94
C HIS A 320 26.41 -3.36 21.32
N PHE A 321 25.32 -3.94 21.77
CA PHE A 321 24.01 -3.79 21.16
C PHE A 321 23.02 -3.00 22.01
N ASP A 322 22.09 -2.34 21.34
CA ASP A 322 20.91 -1.74 21.96
C ASP A 322 20.05 -2.83 22.62
N PRO A 323 19.78 -2.73 23.94
CA PRO A 323 18.97 -3.73 24.63
C PRO A 323 17.59 -3.94 24.02
N ALA A 324 16.93 -2.89 23.54
CA ALA A 324 15.60 -2.99 22.94
C ALA A 324 15.65 -3.75 21.60
N VAL A 325 16.71 -3.58 20.82
CA VAL A 325 16.92 -4.28 19.56
C VAL A 325 17.22 -5.77 19.79
N VAL A 326 18.03 -6.07 20.82
CA VAL A 326 18.30 -7.46 21.21
C VAL A 326 17.02 -8.16 21.69
N GLU A 327 16.24 -7.52 22.54
CA GLU A 327 14.95 -8.05 23.03
C GLU A 327 14.00 -8.32 21.84
N ALA A 328 13.87 -7.38 20.92
CA ALA A 328 13.05 -7.52 19.72
C ALA A 328 13.51 -8.72 18.87
N PHE A 329 14.81 -8.86 18.62
CA PHE A 329 15.35 -9.99 17.86
C PHE A 329 15.07 -11.33 18.54
N LEU A 330 15.32 -11.44 19.83
CA LEU A 330 15.12 -12.66 20.60
C LEU A 330 13.64 -13.01 20.76
N SER A 331 12.73 -12.05 20.73
CA SER A 331 11.28 -12.30 20.71
C SER A 331 10.81 -13.06 19.46
N ARG A 332 11.61 -13.04 18.38
CA ARG A 332 11.35 -13.73 17.10
C ARG A 332 12.22 -14.97 16.90
N TRP A 333 12.75 -15.56 17.98
CA TRP A 333 13.77 -16.60 17.91
C TRP A 333 13.40 -17.81 17.07
N ASP A 334 12.15 -18.27 17.13
CA ASP A 334 11.68 -19.40 16.31
C ASP A 334 11.77 -19.11 14.82
N ALA A 335 11.42 -17.89 14.40
CA ALA A 335 11.53 -17.45 13.02
C ALA A 335 13.01 -17.32 12.58
N VAL A 336 13.86 -16.81 13.46
CA VAL A 336 15.31 -16.73 13.25
C VAL A 336 15.91 -18.13 13.05
N ALA A 337 15.60 -19.08 13.92
CA ALA A 337 16.07 -20.45 13.83
C ALA A 337 15.62 -21.14 12.53
N ALA A 338 14.38 -20.90 12.10
CA ALA A 338 13.86 -21.39 10.82
C ALA A 338 14.65 -20.84 9.62
N LEU A 339 15.03 -19.56 9.63
CA LEU A 339 15.84 -18.96 8.57
C LEU A 339 17.24 -19.57 8.48
N VAL A 340 17.89 -19.79 9.63
CA VAL A 340 19.22 -20.44 9.67
C VAL A 340 19.13 -21.88 9.14
N GLY A 341 18.10 -22.65 9.53
CA GLY A 341 17.88 -24.02 9.05
C GLY A 341 17.65 -24.10 7.53
N GLN A 342 16.92 -23.15 6.96
CA GLN A 342 16.70 -23.06 5.51
C GLN A 342 18.00 -22.74 4.74
N ALA A 343 18.86 -21.88 5.29
CA ALA A 343 20.14 -21.54 4.68
C ALA A 343 21.08 -22.76 4.66
N ALA A 344 21.14 -23.52 5.74
CA ALA A 344 21.93 -24.77 5.82
C ALA A 344 21.46 -25.82 4.81
N SER A 345 20.16 -25.96 4.59
CA SER A 345 19.58 -26.91 3.61
C SER A 345 19.82 -26.55 2.15
N ARG A 346 20.10 -25.27 1.84
CA ARG A 346 20.44 -24.81 0.48
C ARG A 346 21.93 -24.95 0.16
N ALA A 347 22.77 -24.98 1.16
CA ALA A 347 24.22 -25.13 1.04
C ALA A 347 24.69 -26.60 0.99
N ALA A 348 23.82 -27.55 1.37
CA ALA A 348 24.06 -29.00 1.32
C ALA A 348 23.54 -29.62 0.03
#